data_c8fb8258929eadefa8d9a5a08ea31333
#
_entry.id   c8fb8258929eadefa8d9a5a08ea31333
#
_cell.length_a   1.000
_cell.length_b   1.000
_cell.length_c   1.000
_cell.angle_alpha   90.00
_cell.angle_beta   90.00
_cell.angle_gamma   90.00
#
_symmetry.space_group_name_H-M   'P 1'
#
loop_
_entity.id
_entity.type
_entity.pdbx_description
1 polymer ?
#
loop_
_entity_poly.entity_id
_entity_poly.type
_entity_poly.pdbx_seq_one_letter_code
_entity_poly.pdbx_strand_id
1 'polypeptide(L)'
;MRELKDGIRSRVKLDFMGRVHKWFRGTDADKRYANEVFVLKTLEERGCDYVPQLLEEHPEENYFVSTNCGAPANGISKTKSDALFAELEHDFLVRHDDPEPRNVTYNAKQGRFNLIDFELATVIEQLDTSKKEKSEVIRATWAATSRQGKTHKANDDFWLALRIDADGVTNADAEGEALLDPEHLILAVSDGMGGNAAGELASRLVMAWVRKNASVLYDTAQDDEKMAQSLLNLMEEAHQGLNIVASQDPSALQGMGATLSLAYLAPGKIHFAHIGDSRIYLSEPSTGEPPRALTTDHNLAWKAWKDGQITEMAYRSHPRRSVLYDVMGGNHPKISPQLGTITLNLPARLLLCSDGVSDGFWEKHFVGALQSKAKTQELCATVLEKSYQACGKDDTTLIIADIAPLHT
;
A
#
# COMPACT_ATOMS: atom_id res chain seq x y z
N MET A 1 25.37 -39.00 31.57
CA MET A 1 25.10 -37.76 30.81
C MET A 1 26.37 -36.91 30.79
N ARG A 2 26.75 -36.42 29.64
CA ARG A 2 27.85 -35.47 29.43
C ARG A 2 27.30 -34.04 29.51
N GLU A 3 27.95 -33.16 30.30
CA GLU A 3 27.57 -31.75 30.40
C GLU A 3 28.07 -30.99 29.15
N LEU A 4 27.15 -30.23 28.49
CA LEU A 4 27.46 -29.39 27.33
C LEU A 4 27.52 -27.90 27.74
N LYS A 5 26.62 -27.45 28.63
CA LYS A 5 26.56 -26.08 29.14
C LYS A 5 26.03 -26.08 30.59
N ASP A 6 26.68 -25.35 31.48
CA ASP A 6 26.20 -25.05 32.83
C ASP A 6 26.25 -23.53 33.05
N GLY A 7 25.24 -22.84 32.59
CA GLY A 7 25.13 -21.38 32.61
C GLY A 7 24.09 -20.88 33.61
N ILE A 8 24.03 -19.58 33.86
CA ILE A 8 23.10 -18.94 34.79
C ILE A 8 21.64 -19.17 34.38
N ARG A 9 21.34 -19.15 33.07
CA ARG A 9 19.98 -19.23 32.52
C ARG A 9 19.50 -20.64 32.21
N SER A 10 20.41 -21.54 31.82
CA SER A 10 20.08 -22.92 31.48
C SER A 10 21.23 -23.88 31.74
N ARG A 11 20.87 -25.13 31.96
CA ARG A 11 21.81 -26.28 32.03
C ARG A 11 21.48 -27.22 30.88
N VAL A 12 22.50 -27.65 30.14
CA VAL A 12 22.31 -28.52 28.96
C VAL A 12 23.22 -29.75 29.11
N LYS A 13 22.64 -30.94 28.96
CA LYS A 13 23.38 -32.22 29.02
C LYS A 13 23.03 -33.10 27.80
N LEU A 14 23.99 -33.92 27.40
CA LEU A 14 23.83 -34.97 26.41
C LEU A 14 23.77 -36.33 27.10
N ASP A 15 22.77 -37.16 26.80
CA ASP A 15 22.65 -38.52 27.31
C ASP A 15 23.40 -39.54 26.44
N PHE A 16 23.37 -40.78 26.86
CA PHE A 16 24.05 -41.88 26.16
C PHE A 16 23.33 -42.32 24.87
N MET A 17 22.08 -41.90 24.69
CA MET A 17 21.29 -42.09 23.45
C MET A 17 21.49 -40.97 22.44
N GLY A 18 22.28 -39.94 22.83
CA GLY A 18 22.53 -38.76 21.96
C GLY A 18 21.41 -37.73 21.99
N ARG A 19 20.55 -37.74 23.01
CA ARG A 19 19.50 -36.75 23.19
C ARG A 19 19.98 -35.59 24.05
N VAL A 20 19.48 -34.37 23.77
CA VAL A 20 19.82 -33.15 24.49
C VAL A 20 18.78 -32.88 25.59
N HIS A 21 19.22 -32.69 26.81
CA HIS A 21 18.41 -32.37 27.96
C HIS A 21 18.67 -30.91 28.39
N LYS A 22 17.66 -30.05 28.37
CA LYS A 22 17.77 -28.61 28.68
C LYS A 22 16.86 -28.24 29.86
N TRP A 23 17.44 -27.77 30.93
CA TRP A 23 16.75 -27.23 32.11
C TRP A 23 16.90 -25.72 32.11
N PHE A 24 15.79 -25.01 32.30
CA PHE A 24 15.77 -23.57 32.44
C PHE A 24 15.84 -23.21 33.94
N ARG A 25 16.56 -22.15 34.28
CA ARG A 25 16.73 -21.70 35.64
C ARG A 25 17.00 -20.19 35.71
N GLY A 26 16.84 -19.62 36.90
CA GLY A 26 16.99 -18.19 37.13
C GLY A 26 15.73 -17.41 36.77
N THR A 27 15.86 -16.12 36.55
CA THR A 27 14.72 -15.22 36.28
C THR A 27 13.96 -15.63 35.01
N ASP A 28 12.61 -15.63 35.09
CA ASP A 28 11.70 -15.98 34.01
C ASP A 28 11.97 -17.34 33.31
N ALA A 29 12.45 -18.33 34.09
CA ALA A 29 12.76 -19.67 33.58
C ALA A 29 11.52 -20.35 32.98
N ASP A 30 10.36 -20.19 33.59
CA ASP A 30 9.06 -20.66 33.18
C ASP A 30 8.65 -20.06 31.81
N LYS A 31 8.78 -18.76 31.66
CA LYS A 31 8.45 -18.06 30.42
C LYS A 31 9.39 -18.46 29.26
N ARG A 32 10.70 -18.53 29.54
CA ARG A 32 11.71 -18.91 28.53
C ARG A 32 11.55 -20.36 28.08
N TYR A 33 11.23 -21.27 29.04
CA TYR A 33 10.88 -22.64 28.73
C TYR A 33 9.64 -22.71 27.84
N ALA A 34 8.54 -22.05 28.24
CA ALA A 34 7.30 -22.03 27.49
C ALA A 34 7.49 -21.45 26.08
N ASN A 35 8.28 -20.36 25.95
CA ASN A 35 8.60 -19.75 24.67
C ASN A 35 9.39 -20.70 23.75
N GLU A 36 10.48 -21.31 24.25
CA GLU A 36 11.29 -22.20 23.42
C GLU A 36 10.53 -23.45 22.98
N VAL A 37 9.71 -24.03 23.85
CA VAL A 37 8.84 -25.16 23.51
C VAL A 37 7.82 -24.74 22.44
N PHE A 38 7.18 -23.59 22.59
CA PHE A 38 6.22 -23.07 21.63
C PHE A 38 6.87 -22.82 20.25
N VAL A 39 8.05 -22.19 20.22
CA VAL A 39 8.78 -21.91 18.98
C VAL A 39 9.21 -23.21 18.29
N LEU A 40 9.75 -24.19 19.02
CA LEU A 40 10.18 -25.46 18.44
C LEU A 40 9.01 -26.26 17.87
N LYS A 41 7.85 -26.28 18.52
CA LYS A 41 6.63 -26.90 17.99
C LYS A 41 6.17 -26.21 16.70
N THR A 42 6.17 -24.88 16.71
CA THR A 42 5.81 -24.10 15.53
C THR A 42 6.75 -24.37 14.34
N LEU A 43 8.05 -24.48 14.60
CA LEU A 43 9.04 -24.81 13.56
C LEU A 43 8.87 -26.24 13.03
N GLU A 44 8.52 -27.20 13.88
CA GLU A 44 8.22 -28.57 13.49
C GLU A 44 6.95 -28.62 12.63
N GLU A 45 5.87 -27.95 13.04
CA GLU A 45 4.61 -27.82 12.27
C GLU A 45 4.83 -27.16 10.90
N ARG A 46 5.77 -26.21 10.82
CA ARG A 46 6.15 -25.53 9.57
C ARG A 46 7.18 -26.31 8.73
N GLY A 47 7.57 -27.50 9.17
CA GLY A 47 8.48 -28.40 8.45
C GLY A 47 9.96 -28.00 8.50
N CYS A 48 10.37 -27.18 9.46
CA CYS A 48 11.77 -26.84 9.67
C CYS A 48 12.54 -28.00 10.26
N ASP A 49 13.48 -28.57 9.53
CA ASP A 49 14.21 -29.79 9.94
C ASP A 49 15.66 -29.54 10.39
N TYR A 50 16.12 -28.29 10.43
CA TYR A 50 17.45 -27.89 10.88
C TYR A 50 17.45 -27.19 12.26
N VAL A 51 16.48 -27.56 13.11
CA VAL A 51 16.33 -27.11 14.50
C VAL A 51 16.14 -28.31 15.43
N PRO A 52 16.30 -28.18 16.76
CA PRO A 52 15.97 -29.26 17.69
C PRO A 52 14.49 -29.67 17.59
N GLN A 53 14.23 -30.96 17.50
CA GLN A 53 12.87 -31.51 17.60
C GLN A 53 12.61 -31.96 19.04
N LEU A 54 11.45 -31.60 19.58
CA LEU A 54 11.06 -31.96 20.94
C LEU A 54 10.74 -33.46 21.02
N LEU A 55 11.29 -34.12 22.04
CA LEU A 55 11.07 -35.54 22.32
C LEU A 55 10.24 -35.75 23.59
N GLU A 56 10.50 -34.97 24.65
CA GLU A 56 9.82 -35.05 25.92
C GLU A 56 9.70 -33.64 26.53
N GLU A 57 8.58 -33.35 27.19
CA GLU A 57 8.30 -32.08 27.83
C GLU A 57 7.96 -32.27 29.33
N HIS A 58 8.54 -31.45 30.17
CA HIS A 58 8.32 -31.48 31.62
C HIS A 58 8.12 -30.04 32.12
N PRO A 59 6.95 -29.45 31.95
CA PRO A 59 6.68 -28.04 32.27
C PRO A 59 6.83 -27.74 33.75
N GLU A 60 6.50 -28.66 34.63
CA GLU A 60 6.63 -28.48 36.10
C GLU A 60 8.09 -28.29 36.54
N GLU A 61 9.05 -28.80 35.75
CA GLU A 61 10.47 -28.70 36.02
C GLU A 61 11.19 -27.68 35.13
N ASN A 62 10.45 -26.95 34.24
CA ASN A 62 11.02 -26.11 33.20
C ASN A 62 12.11 -26.82 32.42
N TYR A 63 11.81 -28.02 31.93
CA TYR A 63 12.74 -28.95 31.32
C TYR A 63 12.17 -29.65 30.13
N PHE A 64 12.99 -29.86 29.11
CA PHE A 64 12.63 -30.69 27.94
C PHE A 64 13.80 -31.56 27.48
N VAL A 65 13.47 -32.57 26.69
CA VAL A 65 14.39 -33.39 25.90
C VAL A 65 14.20 -33.16 24.43
N SER A 66 15.29 -32.97 23.69
CA SER A 66 15.23 -32.74 22.23
C SER A 66 16.27 -33.56 21.47
N THR A 67 16.17 -33.55 20.16
CA THR A 67 17.19 -34.10 19.26
C THR A 67 18.50 -33.29 19.35
N ASN A 68 19.62 -33.94 19.05
CA ASN A 68 20.93 -33.30 19.03
C ASN A 68 21.24 -32.73 17.65
N CYS A 69 21.42 -31.44 17.58
CA CYS A 69 21.75 -30.67 16.37
C CYS A 69 23.24 -30.61 16.02
N GLY A 70 24.09 -31.39 16.68
CA GLY A 70 25.52 -31.47 16.38
C GLY A 70 26.39 -30.67 17.34
N ALA A 71 27.62 -30.38 16.92
CA ALA A 71 28.60 -29.62 17.71
C ALA A 71 28.58 -28.13 17.34
N PRO A 72 29.03 -27.22 18.24
CA PRO A 72 29.15 -25.81 17.88
C PRO A 72 29.93 -25.59 16.60
N ALA A 73 29.43 -24.76 15.70
CA ALA A 73 30.02 -24.49 14.38
C ALA A 73 31.21 -23.51 14.53
N ASN A 74 32.28 -23.94 15.20
CA ASN A 74 33.47 -23.13 15.42
C ASN A 74 34.06 -22.69 14.07
N GLY A 75 34.17 -21.37 13.84
CA GLY A 75 34.73 -20.80 12.62
C GLY A 75 33.74 -20.53 11.51
N ILE A 76 32.42 -20.65 11.76
CA ILE A 76 31.43 -20.14 10.81
C ILE A 76 31.58 -18.61 10.64
N SER A 77 31.55 -18.12 9.38
CA SER A 77 31.60 -16.68 9.15
C SER A 77 30.29 -16.00 9.56
N LYS A 78 30.38 -14.75 10.00
CA LYS A 78 29.19 -13.98 10.39
C LYS A 78 28.19 -13.91 9.23
N THR A 79 28.66 -13.64 8.02
CA THR A 79 27.80 -13.59 6.82
C THR A 79 27.01 -14.89 6.59
N LYS A 80 27.63 -16.05 6.81
CA LYS A 80 26.95 -17.34 6.65
C LYS A 80 25.98 -17.62 7.81
N SER A 81 26.33 -17.23 9.02
CA SER A 81 25.44 -17.29 10.17
C SER A 81 24.19 -16.40 9.97
N ASP A 82 24.41 -15.15 9.55
CA ASP A 82 23.32 -14.18 9.29
C ASP A 82 22.38 -14.69 8.20
N ALA A 83 22.91 -15.34 7.15
CA ALA A 83 22.09 -15.93 6.08
C ALA A 83 21.18 -17.07 6.60
N LEU A 84 21.65 -17.93 7.53
CA LEU A 84 20.84 -19.00 8.12
C LEU A 84 19.70 -18.44 8.98
N PHE A 85 19.94 -17.38 9.74
CA PHE A 85 18.90 -16.72 10.53
C PHE A 85 17.90 -15.98 9.65
N ALA A 86 18.34 -15.37 8.54
CA ALA A 86 17.47 -14.74 7.57
C ALA A 86 16.58 -15.77 6.84
N GLU A 87 17.12 -16.95 6.49
CA GLU A 87 16.36 -18.08 5.94
C GLU A 87 15.28 -18.57 6.92
N LEU A 88 15.62 -18.71 8.21
CA LEU A 88 14.65 -19.07 9.25
C LEU A 88 13.49 -18.07 9.36
N GLU A 89 13.79 -16.78 9.30
CA GLU A 89 12.79 -15.73 9.37
C GLU A 89 11.94 -15.70 8.10
N HIS A 90 12.55 -15.80 6.93
CA HIS A 90 11.85 -15.76 5.64
C HIS A 90 10.99 -17.00 5.38
N ASP A 91 11.54 -18.21 5.57
CA ASP A 91 10.89 -19.44 5.14
C ASP A 91 9.97 -20.03 6.22
N PHE A 92 10.30 -19.80 7.48
CA PHE A 92 9.56 -20.39 8.61
C PHE A 92 8.91 -19.33 9.52
N LEU A 93 9.04 -18.05 9.20
CA LEU A 93 8.43 -16.93 9.95
C LEU A 93 8.72 -17.01 11.47
N VAL A 94 9.95 -17.32 11.78
CA VAL A 94 10.47 -17.31 13.15
C VAL A 94 11.73 -16.48 13.20
N ARG A 95 11.68 -15.34 13.89
CA ARG A 95 12.85 -14.50 14.13
C ARG A 95 13.60 -14.98 15.35
N HIS A 96 14.88 -15.25 15.20
CA HIS A 96 15.76 -15.60 16.29
C HIS A 96 16.33 -14.33 16.91
N ASP A 97 15.78 -13.87 18.03
CA ASP A 97 16.13 -12.56 18.63
C ASP A 97 17.55 -12.53 19.28
N ASP A 98 18.30 -13.63 19.18
CA ASP A 98 19.74 -13.72 19.51
C ASP A 98 20.51 -14.38 18.34
N PRO A 99 20.60 -13.74 17.14
CA PRO A 99 21.14 -14.33 15.92
C PRO A 99 22.69 -14.34 15.90
N GLU A 100 23.28 -14.98 16.89
CA GLU A 100 24.73 -15.03 17.06
C GLU A 100 25.33 -16.36 16.59
N PRO A 101 26.57 -16.39 16.06
CA PRO A 101 27.25 -17.61 15.62
C PRO A 101 27.32 -18.72 16.65
N ARG A 102 27.26 -18.40 17.96
CA ARG A 102 27.23 -19.39 19.05
C ARG A 102 25.97 -20.25 19.06
N ASN A 103 24.88 -19.77 18.44
CA ASN A 103 23.60 -20.45 18.30
C ASN A 103 23.51 -21.27 17.01
N VAL A 104 24.64 -21.43 16.28
CA VAL A 104 24.76 -22.28 15.12
C VAL A 104 25.60 -23.50 15.46
N THR A 105 25.08 -24.69 15.10
CA THR A 105 25.78 -25.96 15.24
C THR A 105 25.98 -26.62 13.88
N TYR A 106 26.91 -27.56 13.78
CA TYR A 106 27.11 -28.37 12.58
C TYR A 106 26.90 -29.85 12.89
N ASN A 107 25.95 -30.45 12.21
CA ASN A 107 25.68 -31.87 12.31
C ASN A 107 26.46 -32.65 11.23
N ALA A 108 27.60 -33.23 11.60
CA ALA A 108 28.45 -33.96 10.67
C ALA A 108 27.79 -35.20 10.06
N LYS A 109 26.77 -35.79 10.69
CA LYS A 109 26.04 -36.95 10.15
C LYS A 109 25.06 -36.52 9.04
N GLN A 110 24.50 -35.35 9.16
CA GLN A 110 23.55 -34.78 8.19
C GLN A 110 24.22 -33.85 7.19
N GLY A 111 25.49 -33.46 7.44
CA GLY A 111 26.26 -32.58 6.56
C GLY A 111 25.77 -31.13 6.52
N ARG A 112 25.03 -30.66 7.54
CA ARG A 112 24.39 -29.36 7.52
C ARG A 112 24.53 -28.58 8.83
N PHE A 113 24.32 -27.27 8.72
CA PHE A 113 24.19 -26.37 9.88
C PHE A 113 22.79 -26.46 10.46
N ASN A 114 22.67 -26.26 11.78
CA ASN A 114 21.43 -26.22 12.51
C ASN A 114 21.44 -25.01 13.46
N LEU A 115 20.24 -24.50 13.77
CA LEU A 115 20.05 -23.40 14.72
C LEU A 115 19.53 -23.94 16.05
N ILE A 116 19.98 -23.34 17.16
CA ILE A 116 19.63 -23.75 18.52
C ILE A 116 19.37 -22.54 19.43
N ASP A 117 18.82 -22.77 20.62
CA ASP A 117 18.64 -21.78 21.70
C ASP A 117 17.57 -20.73 21.39
N PHE A 118 16.33 -21.18 21.19
CA PHE A 118 15.18 -20.36 20.82
C PHE A 118 14.46 -19.69 22.01
N GLU A 119 15.08 -19.63 23.19
CA GLU A 119 14.44 -19.10 24.41
C GLU A 119 13.96 -17.65 24.30
N LEU A 120 14.53 -16.87 23.37
CA LEU A 120 14.17 -15.48 23.09
C LEU A 120 13.55 -15.28 21.71
N ALA A 121 13.39 -16.34 20.92
CA ALA A 121 12.88 -16.21 19.54
C ALA A 121 11.40 -15.77 19.52
N THR A 122 11.04 -15.08 18.47
CA THR A 122 9.67 -14.60 18.22
C THR A 122 9.08 -15.34 17.01
N VAL A 123 7.97 -16.01 17.21
CA VAL A 123 7.15 -16.48 16.10
C VAL A 123 6.50 -15.26 15.46
N ILE A 124 6.87 -15.00 14.24
CA ILE A 124 6.17 -14.01 13.41
C ILE A 124 4.86 -14.72 13.05
N GLU A 125 3.77 -14.30 13.68
CA GLU A 125 2.47 -14.73 13.22
C GLU A 125 2.41 -14.32 11.75
N GLN A 126 2.39 -15.31 10.83
CA GLN A 126 1.64 -15.04 9.61
C GLN A 126 0.30 -14.56 10.15
N LEU A 127 -0.13 -13.39 9.74
CA LEU A 127 -1.56 -13.12 9.64
C LEU A 127 -2.13 -14.38 9.01
N ASP A 128 -2.77 -15.20 9.85
CA ASP A 128 -3.14 -16.58 9.54
C ASP A 128 -4.08 -16.57 8.33
N THR A 129 -3.51 -16.67 7.13
CA THR A 129 -4.27 -16.86 5.89
C THR A 129 -4.91 -18.27 5.85
N SER A 130 -4.66 -19.15 6.83
CA SER A 130 -5.31 -20.47 6.98
C SER A 130 -6.50 -20.47 7.96
N LYS A 131 -6.63 -19.53 8.90
CA LYS A 131 -7.90 -18.93 9.18
C LYS A 131 -8.15 -17.97 8.01
N LYS A 132 -8.81 -18.44 6.99
CA LYS A 132 -9.93 -17.71 6.43
C LYS A 132 -10.89 -17.39 7.60
N GLU A 133 -10.59 -16.40 8.44
CA GLU A 133 -11.61 -15.43 8.75
C GLU A 133 -12.22 -15.24 7.38
N LYS A 134 -13.49 -15.60 7.19
CA LYS A 134 -14.22 -15.29 5.98
C LYS A 134 -13.72 -13.91 5.62
N SER A 135 -12.84 -13.81 4.61
CA SER A 135 -12.25 -12.52 4.25
C SER A 135 -13.49 -11.70 4.04
N GLU A 136 -13.70 -10.71 4.92
CA GLU A 136 -14.90 -9.91 4.80
C GLU A 136 -14.82 -9.36 3.41
N VAL A 137 -15.70 -9.86 2.54
CA VAL A 137 -15.69 -9.47 1.13
C VAL A 137 -15.83 -7.96 1.13
N ILE A 138 -14.82 -7.27 0.66
CA ILE A 138 -14.80 -5.82 0.63
C ILE A 138 -15.53 -5.38 -0.63
N ARG A 139 -16.56 -4.57 -0.46
CA ARG A 139 -17.29 -3.96 -1.57
C ARG A 139 -16.87 -2.51 -1.74
N ALA A 140 -16.54 -2.14 -2.96
CA ALA A 140 -16.42 -0.76 -3.39
C ALA A 140 -17.66 -0.38 -4.22
N THR A 141 -18.31 0.73 -3.88
CA THR A 141 -19.41 1.31 -4.65
C THR A 141 -18.98 2.70 -5.07
N TRP A 142 -19.08 3.04 -6.36
CA TRP A 142 -18.64 4.35 -6.87
C TRP A 142 -19.72 5.06 -7.68
N ALA A 143 -19.54 6.37 -7.76
CA ALA A 143 -20.22 7.22 -8.73
C ALA A 143 -19.25 8.27 -9.27
N ALA A 144 -19.28 8.49 -10.56
CA ALA A 144 -18.47 9.47 -11.28
C ALA A 144 -19.38 10.45 -12.02
N THR A 145 -18.97 11.69 -12.12
CA THR A 145 -19.70 12.70 -12.88
C THR A 145 -18.75 13.79 -13.36
N SER A 146 -19.10 14.38 -14.50
CA SER A 146 -18.33 15.46 -15.10
C SER A 146 -19.29 16.49 -15.73
N ARG A 147 -18.94 17.78 -15.64
CA ARG A 147 -19.70 18.88 -16.22
C ARG A 147 -18.78 19.94 -16.77
N GLN A 148 -19.01 20.29 -18.03
CA GLN A 148 -18.28 21.35 -18.71
C GLN A 148 -18.45 22.70 -18.01
N GLY A 149 -17.36 23.43 -17.87
CA GLY A 149 -17.32 24.77 -17.31
C GLY A 149 -18.01 25.83 -18.18
N LYS A 150 -18.55 26.86 -17.56
CA LYS A 150 -19.28 27.93 -18.25
C LYS A 150 -18.40 28.74 -19.21
N THR A 151 -17.09 28.74 -18.99
CA THR A 151 -16.12 29.50 -19.78
C THR A 151 -15.42 28.64 -20.86
N HIS A 152 -15.59 27.34 -20.81
CA HIS A 152 -14.95 26.40 -21.71
C HIS A 152 -15.82 26.08 -22.93
N LYS A 153 -15.20 25.85 -24.09
CA LYS A 153 -15.87 25.45 -25.34
C LYS A 153 -16.10 23.94 -25.42
N ALA A 154 -15.24 23.17 -24.77
CA ALA A 154 -15.30 21.73 -24.60
C ALA A 154 -14.98 21.37 -23.15
N ASN A 155 -15.24 20.16 -22.76
CA ASN A 155 -14.83 19.64 -21.45
C ASN A 155 -13.45 19.01 -21.59
N ASP A 156 -12.45 19.63 -20.97
CA ASP A 156 -11.07 19.17 -21.01
C ASP A 156 -10.76 18.15 -19.89
N ASP A 157 -11.69 18.00 -18.92
CA ASP A 157 -11.62 16.96 -17.90
C ASP A 157 -12.01 15.58 -18.43
N PHE A 158 -11.37 14.55 -17.90
CA PHE A 158 -11.79 13.17 -18.11
C PHE A 158 -11.70 12.36 -16.82
N TRP A 159 -12.65 11.44 -16.63
CA TRP A 159 -12.58 10.43 -15.56
C TRP A 159 -12.54 9.03 -16.14
N LEU A 160 -12.03 8.07 -15.36
CA LEU A 160 -11.94 6.68 -15.73
C LEU A 160 -12.24 5.80 -14.51
N ALA A 161 -13.04 4.77 -14.74
CA ALA A 161 -13.20 3.65 -13.82
C ALA A 161 -12.92 2.35 -14.59
N LEU A 162 -12.04 1.50 -14.04
CA LEU A 162 -11.69 0.19 -14.63
C LEU A 162 -11.84 -0.89 -13.57
N ARG A 163 -12.50 -1.99 -13.94
CA ARG A 163 -12.49 -3.24 -13.19
C ARG A 163 -11.42 -4.15 -13.77
N ILE A 164 -10.68 -4.81 -12.90
CA ILE A 164 -9.52 -5.62 -13.29
C ILE A 164 -9.54 -6.90 -12.48
N ASP A 165 -9.42 -8.02 -13.16
CA ASP A 165 -9.27 -9.35 -12.59
C ASP A 165 -8.32 -10.20 -13.44
N ALA A 166 -8.24 -11.50 -13.14
CA ALA A 166 -7.41 -12.44 -13.88
C ALA A 166 -7.83 -12.63 -15.34
N ASP A 167 -9.10 -12.32 -15.67
CA ASP A 167 -9.65 -12.44 -17.05
C ASP A 167 -9.35 -11.19 -17.88
N GLY A 168 -9.02 -10.07 -17.25
CA GLY A 168 -8.58 -8.85 -17.93
C GLY A 168 -9.09 -7.54 -17.36
N VAL A 169 -9.10 -6.52 -18.22
CA VAL A 169 -9.46 -5.13 -17.89
C VAL A 169 -10.74 -4.72 -18.59
N THR A 170 -11.73 -4.30 -17.85
CA THR A 170 -13.02 -3.82 -18.38
C THR A 170 -13.27 -2.37 -17.98
N ASN A 171 -13.85 -1.57 -18.89
CA ASN A 171 -14.35 -0.27 -18.52
C ASN A 171 -15.58 -0.43 -17.61
N ALA A 172 -15.64 0.39 -16.58
CA ALA A 172 -16.80 0.48 -15.72
C ALA A 172 -17.64 1.72 -16.08
N ASP A 173 -18.93 1.63 -15.81
CA ASP A 173 -19.86 2.74 -15.99
C ASP A 173 -19.65 3.85 -14.94
N ALA A 174 -20.32 4.99 -15.14
CA ALA A 174 -20.28 6.12 -14.21
C ALA A 174 -20.74 5.76 -12.80
N GLU A 175 -21.55 4.74 -12.64
CA GLU A 175 -21.98 4.20 -11.37
C GLU A 175 -21.80 2.68 -11.37
N GLY A 176 -21.38 2.12 -10.23
CA GLY A 176 -21.21 0.69 -10.15
C GLY A 176 -20.78 0.21 -8.78
N GLU A 177 -20.59 -1.10 -8.68
CA GLU A 177 -20.01 -1.77 -7.52
C GLU A 177 -19.04 -2.87 -7.97
N ALA A 178 -18.03 -3.14 -7.15
CA ALA A 178 -17.06 -4.22 -7.32
C ALA A 178 -16.81 -4.91 -5.99
N LEU A 179 -16.54 -6.21 -6.04
CA LEU A 179 -16.08 -6.97 -4.89
C LEU A 179 -14.55 -7.06 -4.98
N LEU A 180 -13.86 -6.37 -4.06
CA LEU A 180 -12.40 -6.30 -4.08
C LEU A 180 -11.78 -7.60 -3.52
N ASP A 181 -11.86 -8.65 -4.24
CA ASP A 181 -11.21 -9.96 -4.16
C ASP A 181 -12.06 -10.97 -4.96
N PRO A 182 -11.61 -11.48 -6.09
CA PRO A 182 -10.30 -11.24 -6.75
C PRO A 182 -10.25 -9.98 -7.64
N GLU A 183 -11.35 -9.21 -7.71
CA GLU A 183 -11.42 -8.03 -8.56
C GLU A 183 -10.74 -6.82 -7.92
N HIS A 184 -10.06 -6.01 -8.73
CA HIS A 184 -9.50 -4.72 -8.32
C HIS A 184 -10.17 -3.59 -9.11
N LEU A 185 -10.05 -2.35 -8.61
CA LEU A 185 -10.69 -1.18 -9.22
C LEU A 185 -9.67 -0.04 -9.39
N ILE A 186 -9.61 0.54 -10.58
CA ILE A 186 -8.92 1.82 -10.80
C ILE A 186 -9.96 2.93 -10.94
N LEU A 187 -9.76 4.00 -10.18
CA LEU A 187 -10.49 5.25 -10.31
C LEU A 187 -9.50 6.37 -10.62
N ALA A 188 -9.76 7.17 -11.64
CA ALA A 188 -8.85 8.23 -12.03
C ALA A 188 -9.59 9.46 -12.54
N VAL A 189 -9.03 10.65 -12.26
CA VAL A 189 -9.45 11.95 -12.79
C VAL A 189 -8.23 12.62 -13.41
N SER A 190 -8.41 13.21 -14.58
CA SER A 190 -7.40 13.98 -15.31
C SER A 190 -8.04 15.26 -15.83
N ASP A 191 -7.37 16.38 -15.60
CA ASP A 191 -7.71 17.70 -16.12
C ASP A 191 -6.70 18.03 -17.20
N GLY A 192 -7.19 18.33 -18.38
CA GLY A 192 -6.40 18.58 -19.57
C GLY A 192 -6.13 20.05 -19.78
N MET A 193 -4.88 20.40 -20.07
CA MET A 193 -4.43 21.76 -20.29
C MET A 193 -3.85 21.95 -21.69
N GLY A 194 -4.01 23.17 -22.22
CA GLY A 194 -3.55 23.56 -23.56
C GLY A 194 -4.65 24.26 -24.33
N GLY A 195 -4.27 25.13 -25.25
CA GLY A 195 -5.28 25.87 -26.03
C GLY A 195 -6.13 25.00 -26.97
N ASN A 196 -7.38 25.41 -27.22
CA ASN A 196 -8.32 24.74 -28.12
C ASN A 196 -8.65 23.27 -27.71
N ALA A 197 -8.44 22.30 -28.61
CA ALA A 197 -8.72 20.87 -28.39
C ALA A 197 -7.55 20.10 -27.74
N ALA A 198 -6.47 20.77 -27.33
CA ALA A 198 -5.29 20.10 -26.80
C ALA A 198 -5.53 19.54 -25.38
N GLY A 199 -6.32 20.24 -24.58
CA GLY A 199 -6.67 19.79 -23.22
C GLY A 199 -7.49 18.51 -23.23
N GLU A 200 -8.61 18.49 -23.94
CA GLU A 200 -9.45 17.29 -24.09
C GLU A 200 -8.64 16.08 -24.61
N LEU A 201 -7.78 16.32 -25.61
CA LEU A 201 -6.93 15.25 -26.16
C LEU A 201 -5.94 14.75 -25.12
N ALA A 202 -5.33 15.65 -24.34
CA ALA A 202 -4.33 15.31 -23.32
C ALA A 202 -4.94 14.42 -22.23
N SER A 203 -6.06 14.82 -21.62
CA SER A 203 -6.73 14.04 -20.56
C SER A 203 -7.18 12.67 -21.04
N ARG A 204 -7.73 12.58 -22.28
CA ARG A 204 -8.13 11.29 -22.89
C ARG A 204 -6.92 10.37 -23.15
N LEU A 205 -5.81 10.91 -23.63
CA LEU A 205 -4.59 10.13 -23.85
C LEU A 205 -4.03 9.60 -22.55
N VAL A 206 -3.99 10.42 -21.50
CA VAL A 206 -3.56 9.98 -20.17
C VAL A 206 -4.38 8.76 -19.69
N MET A 207 -5.71 8.82 -19.82
CA MET A 207 -6.59 7.69 -19.48
C MET A 207 -6.36 6.46 -20.35
N ALA A 208 -5.99 6.65 -21.62
CA ALA A 208 -5.62 5.53 -22.48
C ALA A 208 -4.32 4.83 -22.00
N TRP A 209 -3.33 5.58 -21.49
CA TRP A 209 -2.14 5.00 -20.88
C TRP A 209 -2.46 4.30 -19.55
N VAL A 210 -3.33 4.86 -18.71
CA VAL A 210 -3.81 4.18 -17.49
C VAL A 210 -4.41 2.83 -17.87
N ARG A 211 -5.32 2.80 -18.83
CA ARG A 211 -5.95 1.56 -19.31
C ARG A 211 -4.94 0.55 -19.87
N LYS A 212 -3.98 1.02 -20.68
CA LYS A 212 -2.94 0.18 -21.29
C LYS A 212 -2.09 -0.54 -20.22
N ASN A 213 -1.80 0.13 -19.12
CA ASN A 213 -0.95 -0.38 -18.05
C ASN A 213 -1.73 -1.10 -16.92
N ALA A 214 -3.05 -1.17 -16.97
CA ALA A 214 -3.89 -1.67 -15.91
C ALA A 214 -3.57 -3.14 -15.53
N SER A 215 -3.29 -4.01 -16.50
CA SER A 215 -2.89 -5.41 -16.24
C SER A 215 -1.55 -5.50 -15.50
N VAL A 216 -0.57 -4.65 -15.85
CA VAL A 216 0.73 -4.60 -15.16
C VAL A 216 0.53 -4.15 -13.70
N LEU A 217 -0.37 -3.20 -13.44
CA LEU A 217 -0.71 -2.78 -12.08
C LEU A 217 -1.35 -3.93 -11.29
N TYR A 218 -2.22 -4.74 -11.92
CA TYR A 218 -2.84 -5.90 -11.30
C TYR A 218 -1.79 -6.94 -10.90
N ASP A 219 -0.86 -7.27 -11.81
CA ASP A 219 0.20 -8.26 -11.57
C ASP A 219 1.17 -7.83 -10.46
N THR A 220 1.29 -6.53 -10.20
CA THR A 220 2.21 -5.97 -9.19
C THR A 220 1.55 -5.56 -7.88
N ALA A 221 0.22 -5.63 -7.78
CA ALA A 221 -0.56 -5.09 -6.66
C ALA A 221 -0.28 -5.73 -5.29
N GLN A 222 0.29 -6.93 -5.26
CA GLN A 222 0.66 -7.63 -4.02
C GLN A 222 2.01 -7.16 -3.44
N ASP A 223 2.81 -6.43 -4.20
CA ASP A 223 4.14 -5.96 -3.83
C ASP A 223 4.17 -4.43 -3.93
N ASP A 224 4.21 -3.76 -2.79
CA ASP A 224 4.09 -2.31 -2.70
C ASP A 224 5.24 -1.58 -3.45
N GLU A 225 6.45 -2.14 -3.48
CA GLU A 225 7.59 -1.55 -4.20
C GLU A 225 7.44 -1.70 -5.72
N LYS A 226 7.06 -2.90 -6.18
CA LYS A 226 6.79 -3.14 -7.61
C LYS A 226 5.61 -2.31 -8.09
N MET A 227 4.56 -2.18 -7.28
CA MET A 227 3.41 -1.34 -7.60
C MET A 227 3.80 0.12 -7.73
N ALA A 228 4.59 0.67 -6.81
CA ALA A 228 5.10 2.04 -6.90
C ALA A 228 5.94 2.25 -8.17
N GLN A 229 6.81 1.29 -8.52
CA GLN A 229 7.59 1.37 -9.75
C GLN A 229 6.71 1.28 -11.00
N SER A 230 5.68 0.44 -11.01
CA SER A 230 4.74 0.32 -12.14
C SER A 230 3.92 1.59 -12.33
N LEU A 231 3.48 2.22 -11.23
CA LEU A 231 2.80 3.53 -11.27
C LEU A 231 3.74 4.62 -11.79
N LEU A 232 5.01 4.65 -11.37
CA LEU A 232 6.00 5.61 -11.87
C LEU A 232 6.22 5.43 -13.37
N ASN A 233 6.42 4.20 -13.84
CA ASN A 233 6.62 3.89 -15.25
C ASN A 233 5.41 4.32 -16.10
N LEU A 234 4.19 4.06 -15.62
CA LEU A 234 2.96 4.54 -16.27
C LEU A 234 2.97 6.07 -16.43
N MET A 235 3.30 6.80 -15.36
CA MET A 235 3.33 8.26 -15.38
C MET A 235 4.39 8.80 -16.35
N GLU A 236 5.57 8.19 -16.36
CA GLU A 236 6.66 8.57 -17.28
C GLU A 236 6.31 8.25 -18.75
N GLU A 237 5.71 7.08 -19.02
CA GLU A 237 5.25 6.74 -20.36
C GLU A 237 4.19 7.73 -20.87
N ALA A 238 3.19 8.06 -20.04
CA ALA A 238 2.16 9.02 -20.39
C ALA A 238 2.75 10.41 -20.66
N HIS A 239 3.66 10.87 -19.79
CA HIS A 239 4.37 12.14 -19.95
C HIS A 239 5.15 12.20 -21.26
N GLN A 240 5.97 11.20 -21.56
CA GLN A 240 6.74 11.13 -22.81
C GLN A 240 5.82 11.07 -24.04
N GLY A 241 4.74 10.28 -23.93
CA GLY A 241 3.76 10.14 -25.00
C GLY A 241 3.05 11.47 -25.33
N LEU A 242 2.65 12.25 -24.32
CA LEU A 242 2.06 13.57 -24.52
C LEU A 242 3.05 14.53 -25.22
N ASN A 243 4.32 14.55 -24.80
CA ASN A 243 5.34 15.39 -25.43
C ASN A 243 5.60 14.99 -26.89
N ILE A 244 5.59 13.68 -27.21
CA ILE A 244 5.71 13.19 -28.58
C ILE A 244 4.52 13.65 -29.43
N VAL A 245 3.27 13.48 -28.95
CA VAL A 245 2.07 13.91 -29.65
C VAL A 245 2.08 15.42 -29.86
N ALA A 246 2.40 16.21 -28.83
CA ALA A 246 2.51 17.67 -28.94
C ALA A 246 3.53 18.12 -29.99
N SER A 247 4.62 17.38 -30.16
CA SER A 247 5.66 17.67 -31.14
C SER A 247 5.26 17.44 -32.59
N GLN A 248 4.17 16.68 -32.84
CA GLN A 248 3.67 16.39 -34.20
C GLN A 248 2.92 17.57 -34.81
N ASP A 249 2.24 18.38 -33.99
CA ASP A 249 1.62 19.65 -34.41
C ASP A 249 1.81 20.72 -33.35
N PRO A 250 3.01 21.36 -33.31
CA PRO A 250 3.33 22.35 -32.29
C PRO A 250 2.43 23.59 -32.34
N SER A 251 1.77 23.85 -33.46
CA SER A 251 0.89 25.00 -33.62
C SER A 251 -0.50 24.77 -32.99
N ALA A 252 -1.03 23.57 -33.10
CA ALA A 252 -2.34 23.19 -32.55
C ALA A 252 -2.26 22.67 -31.11
N LEU A 253 -1.13 22.04 -30.75
CA LEU A 253 -0.95 21.31 -29.48
C LEU A 253 0.07 21.98 -28.52
N GLN A 254 0.31 23.28 -28.71
CA GLN A 254 1.20 24.04 -27.85
C GLN A 254 0.73 24.00 -26.39
N GLY A 255 1.64 23.61 -25.49
CA GLY A 255 1.33 23.52 -24.06
C GLY A 255 0.41 22.35 -23.66
N MET A 256 0.21 21.39 -24.58
CA MET A 256 -0.56 20.17 -24.29
C MET A 256 0.00 19.44 -23.08
N GLY A 257 -0.81 19.30 -22.06
CA GLY A 257 -0.48 18.60 -20.82
C GLY A 257 -1.73 18.17 -20.08
N ALA A 258 -1.55 17.40 -19.02
CA ALA A 258 -2.67 17.00 -18.18
C ALA A 258 -2.22 16.67 -16.75
N THR A 259 -3.12 16.85 -15.79
CA THR A 259 -3.00 16.32 -14.45
C THR A 259 -3.34 14.82 -14.45
N LEU A 260 -3.02 14.11 -13.39
CA LEU A 260 -3.60 12.80 -13.07
C LEU A 260 -3.69 12.61 -11.56
N SER A 261 -4.86 12.26 -11.09
CA SER A 261 -5.09 11.70 -9.76
C SER A 261 -5.70 10.31 -9.94
N LEU A 262 -4.93 9.27 -9.61
CA LEU A 262 -5.28 7.86 -9.78
C LEU A 262 -5.28 7.16 -8.43
N ALA A 263 -6.35 6.43 -8.12
CA ALA A 263 -6.45 5.50 -7.01
C ALA A 263 -6.66 4.07 -7.55
N TYR A 264 -5.77 3.17 -7.19
CA TYR A 264 -5.87 1.74 -7.43
C TYR A 264 -6.30 1.06 -6.13
N LEU A 265 -7.48 0.45 -6.13
CA LEU A 265 -8.08 -0.22 -5.00
C LEU A 265 -7.83 -1.72 -5.12
N ALA A 266 -7.09 -2.27 -4.17
CA ALA A 266 -6.89 -3.70 -3.94
C ALA A 266 -7.57 -4.10 -2.60
N PRO A 267 -7.70 -5.39 -2.29
CA PRO A 267 -8.23 -5.83 -1.00
C PRO A 267 -7.50 -5.18 0.18
N GLY A 268 -8.18 -4.31 0.93
CA GLY A 268 -7.65 -3.64 2.12
C GLY A 268 -6.60 -2.56 1.89
N LYS A 269 -6.26 -2.23 0.64
CA LYS A 269 -5.22 -1.24 0.30
C LYS A 269 -5.66 -0.28 -0.81
N ILE A 270 -5.09 0.92 -0.76
CA ILE A 270 -5.10 1.88 -1.88
C ILE A 270 -3.66 2.18 -2.26
N HIS A 271 -3.34 2.05 -3.55
CA HIS A 271 -2.15 2.64 -4.14
C HIS A 271 -2.59 3.87 -4.94
N PHE A 272 -1.85 4.96 -4.84
CA PHE A 272 -2.21 6.15 -5.60
C PHE A 272 -1.01 6.77 -6.31
N ALA A 273 -1.31 7.42 -7.43
CA ALA A 273 -0.37 8.23 -8.18
C ALA A 273 -1.01 9.58 -8.49
N HIS A 274 -0.23 10.66 -8.35
CA HIS A 274 -0.75 12.00 -8.52
C HIS A 274 0.30 12.94 -9.13
N ILE A 275 -0.16 13.80 -10.03
CA ILE A 275 0.56 14.94 -10.57
C ILE A 275 -0.43 16.05 -10.94
N GLY A 276 -0.10 17.30 -10.65
CA GLY A 276 -0.95 18.46 -10.91
C GLY A 276 -1.66 19.00 -9.67
N ASP A 277 -2.89 19.49 -9.81
CA ASP A 277 -3.72 20.07 -8.74
C ASP A 277 -5.14 19.47 -8.65
N SER A 278 -5.42 18.41 -9.41
CA SER A 278 -6.50 17.48 -9.10
C SER A 278 -6.23 16.79 -7.75
N ARG A 279 -7.22 16.30 -7.04
CA ARG A 279 -7.03 15.84 -5.67
C ARG A 279 -7.63 14.48 -5.39
N ILE A 280 -7.05 13.78 -4.40
CA ILE A 280 -7.62 12.60 -3.76
C ILE A 280 -7.80 12.88 -2.28
N TYR A 281 -9.01 12.69 -1.77
CA TYR A 281 -9.34 12.77 -0.35
C TYR A 281 -9.74 11.39 0.18
N LEU A 282 -9.42 11.13 1.45
CA LEU A 282 -9.79 9.91 2.17
C LEU A 282 -10.48 10.25 3.49
N SER A 283 -11.54 9.54 3.77
CA SER A 283 -12.24 9.50 5.07
C SER A 283 -12.28 8.06 5.58
N GLU A 284 -11.84 7.87 6.82
CA GLU A 284 -11.83 6.58 7.52
C GLU A 284 -12.54 6.77 8.88
N PRO A 285 -13.88 6.78 8.93
CA PRO A 285 -14.63 7.12 10.16
C PRO A 285 -14.30 6.26 11.37
N SER A 286 -13.86 5.02 11.17
CA SER A 286 -13.46 4.09 12.24
C SER A 286 -12.22 4.56 13.03
N THR A 287 -11.38 5.38 12.45
CA THR A 287 -10.16 5.89 13.12
C THR A 287 -10.42 7.07 14.05
N GLY A 288 -11.57 7.75 13.88
CA GLY A 288 -11.87 9.01 14.58
C GLY A 288 -11.14 10.24 14.02
N GLU A 289 -10.26 10.06 13.01
CA GLU A 289 -9.53 11.14 12.37
C GLU A 289 -10.43 11.89 11.35
N PRO A 290 -10.21 13.19 11.16
CA PRO A 290 -10.95 13.95 10.15
C PRO A 290 -10.53 13.50 8.73
N PRO A 291 -11.45 13.66 7.75
CA PRO A 291 -11.10 13.46 6.34
C PRO A 291 -9.87 14.29 5.94
N ARG A 292 -9.00 13.71 5.14
CA ARG A 292 -7.74 14.34 4.70
C ARG A 292 -7.50 14.23 3.21
N ALA A 293 -6.80 15.19 2.63
CA ALA A 293 -6.23 15.04 1.30
C ALA A 293 -5.04 14.07 1.36
N LEU A 294 -5.00 13.13 0.42
CA LEU A 294 -3.84 12.23 0.21
C LEU A 294 -2.79 12.88 -0.70
N THR A 295 -3.23 13.80 -1.55
CA THR A 295 -2.40 14.45 -2.57
C THR A 295 -2.07 15.89 -2.18
N THR A 296 -0.99 16.40 -2.76
CA THR A 296 -0.52 17.78 -2.61
C THR A 296 -0.55 18.45 -3.96
N ASP A 297 -1.25 19.57 -4.09
CA ASP A 297 -1.28 20.31 -5.36
C ASP A 297 0.13 20.76 -5.77
N HIS A 298 0.52 20.50 -6.98
CA HIS A 298 1.82 20.87 -7.53
C HIS A 298 1.87 22.35 -7.95
N ASN A 299 1.45 23.23 -7.06
CA ASN A 299 1.58 24.66 -7.20
C ASN A 299 2.16 25.32 -5.94
N LEU A 300 2.88 26.44 -6.11
CA LEU A 300 3.56 27.10 -4.98
C LEU A 300 2.58 27.71 -3.96
N ALA A 301 1.41 28.09 -4.38
CA ALA A 301 0.40 28.67 -3.51
C ALA A 301 -0.15 27.65 -2.51
N TRP A 302 -0.33 26.39 -2.93
CA TRP A 302 -0.73 25.28 -2.06
C TRP A 302 0.24 25.07 -0.91
N LYS A 303 1.54 24.98 -1.23
CA LYS A 303 2.57 24.81 -0.21
C LYS A 303 2.54 25.93 0.83
N ALA A 304 2.46 27.19 0.39
CA ALA A 304 2.39 28.33 1.29
C ALA A 304 1.15 28.26 2.20
N TRP A 305 0.01 27.79 1.70
CA TRP A 305 -1.19 27.59 2.50
C TRP A 305 -1.04 26.46 3.52
N LYS A 306 -0.59 25.29 3.12
CA LYS A 306 -0.42 24.13 4.01
C LYS A 306 0.64 24.35 5.08
N ASP A 307 1.70 25.11 4.78
CA ASP A 307 2.73 25.55 5.74
C ASP A 307 2.22 26.67 6.69
N GLY A 308 0.96 27.12 6.54
CA GLY A 308 0.36 28.16 7.37
C GLY A 308 0.88 29.59 7.09
N GLN A 309 1.62 29.80 5.99
CA GLN A 309 2.15 31.11 5.59
C GLN A 309 1.05 32.01 5.05
N ILE A 310 0.01 31.46 4.44
CA ILE A 310 -1.16 32.16 3.95
C ILE A 310 -2.45 31.44 4.38
N THR A 311 -3.55 32.18 4.44
CA THR A 311 -4.87 31.61 4.73
C THR A 311 -5.44 30.89 3.50
N GLU A 312 -6.45 30.01 3.67
CA GLU A 312 -7.17 29.38 2.57
C GLU A 312 -7.76 30.44 1.61
N MET A 313 -8.29 31.53 2.13
CA MET A 313 -8.81 32.64 1.31
C MET A 313 -7.71 33.24 0.43
N ALA A 314 -6.52 33.50 0.99
CA ALA A 314 -5.38 34.03 0.24
C ALA A 314 -4.87 33.02 -0.81
N TYR A 315 -4.86 31.73 -0.50
CA TYR A 315 -4.56 30.66 -1.45
C TYR A 315 -5.55 30.69 -2.62
N ARG A 316 -6.86 30.72 -2.35
CA ARG A 316 -7.91 30.69 -3.38
C ARG A 316 -7.89 31.88 -4.33
N SER A 317 -7.44 33.03 -3.87
CA SER A 317 -7.25 34.26 -4.68
C SER A 317 -5.83 34.47 -5.15
N HIS A 318 -4.93 33.51 -4.93
CA HIS A 318 -3.51 33.69 -5.25
C HIS A 318 -3.27 33.70 -6.78
N PRO A 319 -2.54 34.70 -7.34
CA PRO A 319 -2.35 34.83 -8.77
C PRO A 319 -1.63 33.65 -9.45
N ARG A 320 -0.89 32.85 -8.68
CA ARG A 320 -0.15 31.67 -9.17
C ARG A 320 -0.79 30.35 -8.73
N ARG A 321 -2.07 30.33 -8.35
CA ARG A 321 -2.74 29.12 -7.94
C ARG A 321 -2.87 28.14 -9.11
N SER A 322 -3.17 28.62 -10.30
CA SER A 322 -3.28 27.82 -11.53
C SER A 322 -1.94 27.60 -12.24
N VAL A 323 -0.80 28.02 -11.64
CA VAL A 323 0.52 27.80 -12.20
C VAL A 323 1.13 26.53 -11.61
N LEU A 324 1.04 25.46 -12.36
CA LEU A 324 1.61 24.16 -11.97
C LEU A 324 3.11 24.15 -12.25
N TYR A 325 3.89 23.67 -11.27
CA TYR A 325 5.30 23.41 -11.45
C TYR A 325 5.59 21.97 -11.90
N ASP A 326 4.58 21.08 -11.81
CA ASP A 326 4.69 19.69 -12.24
C ASP A 326 3.36 19.21 -12.84
N VAL A 327 3.42 18.70 -14.07
CA VAL A 327 2.29 18.24 -14.89
C VAL A 327 2.80 17.28 -15.96
N MET A 328 1.99 16.35 -16.42
CA MET A 328 2.35 15.49 -17.55
C MET A 328 2.29 16.26 -18.86
N GLY A 329 3.24 16.04 -19.78
CA GLY A 329 3.37 16.81 -21.01
C GLY A 329 3.90 18.23 -20.77
N GLY A 330 3.25 19.25 -21.35
CA GLY A 330 3.60 20.67 -21.16
C GLY A 330 5.01 21.05 -21.56
N ASN A 331 5.70 20.22 -22.36
CA ASN A 331 7.13 20.34 -22.71
C ASN A 331 8.08 20.33 -21.49
N HIS A 332 7.64 19.81 -20.35
CA HIS A 332 8.53 19.58 -19.21
C HIS A 332 9.53 18.46 -19.53
N PRO A 333 10.80 18.58 -19.13
CA PRO A 333 11.81 17.54 -19.39
C PRO A 333 11.69 16.34 -18.48
N LYS A 334 11.08 16.50 -17.30
CA LYS A 334 10.92 15.47 -16.26
C LYS A 334 9.70 15.79 -15.41
N ILE A 335 9.16 14.75 -14.80
CA ILE A 335 8.09 14.83 -13.80
C ILE A 335 8.55 14.24 -12.47
N SER A 336 7.90 14.64 -11.38
CA SER A 336 8.11 14.11 -10.02
C SER A 336 6.76 13.79 -9.37
N PRO A 337 6.07 12.73 -9.84
CA PRO A 337 4.75 12.40 -9.34
C PRO A 337 4.80 12.00 -7.87
N GLN A 338 3.73 12.31 -7.14
CA GLN A 338 3.50 11.79 -5.80
C GLN A 338 2.92 10.39 -5.89
N LEU A 339 3.57 9.42 -5.25
CA LEU A 339 3.12 8.03 -5.16
C LEU A 339 2.91 7.66 -3.69
N GLY A 340 1.98 6.75 -3.42
CA GLY A 340 1.80 6.25 -2.06
C GLY A 340 0.93 5.00 -1.99
N THR A 341 1.08 4.29 -0.89
CA THR A 341 0.27 3.14 -0.52
C THR A 341 -0.31 3.35 0.87
N ILE A 342 -1.59 3.03 1.05
CA ILE A 342 -2.31 3.16 2.33
C ILE A 342 -3.07 1.87 2.58
N THR A 343 -2.90 1.29 3.76
CA THR A 343 -3.79 0.26 4.28
C THR A 343 -5.07 0.93 4.78
N LEU A 344 -6.21 0.46 4.33
CA LEU A 344 -7.51 1.04 4.64
C LEU A 344 -8.03 0.57 6.00
N ASN A 345 -8.54 1.53 6.78
CA ASN A 345 -9.39 1.27 7.94
C ASN A 345 -10.86 1.38 7.49
N LEU A 346 -11.51 0.25 7.33
CA LEU A 346 -12.88 0.19 6.83
C LEU A 346 -13.93 0.52 7.91
N PRO A 347 -15.08 1.09 7.56
CA PRO A 347 -15.42 1.59 6.22
C PRO A 347 -14.62 2.84 5.86
N ALA A 348 -14.38 3.04 4.56
CA ALA A 348 -13.65 4.18 4.05
C ALA A 348 -14.42 4.85 2.89
N ARG A 349 -14.19 6.14 2.67
CA ARG A 349 -14.73 6.90 1.54
C ARG A 349 -13.61 7.67 0.85
N LEU A 350 -13.51 7.52 -0.45
CA LEU A 350 -12.63 8.28 -1.33
C LEU A 350 -13.42 9.33 -2.11
N LEU A 351 -12.76 10.45 -2.38
CA LEU A 351 -13.20 11.45 -3.34
C LEU A 351 -11.99 11.84 -4.20
N LEU A 352 -12.11 11.65 -5.52
CA LEU A 352 -11.17 12.16 -6.51
C LEU A 352 -11.85 13.32 -7.25
N CYS A 353 -11.13 14.40 -7.52
CA CYS A 353 -11.71 15.53 -8.24
C CYS A 353 -10.69 16.37 -8.99
N SER A 354 -11.13 17.04 -10.08
CA SER A 354 -10.40 18.12 -10.72
C SER A 354 -10.49 19.41 -9.90
N ASP A 355 -9.73 20.42 -10.30
CA ASP A 355 -9.65 21.70 -9.61
C ASP A 355 -10.96 22.50 -9.70
N GLY A 356 -11.79 22.30 -10.71
CA GLY A 356 -13.12 22.92 -10.80
C GLY A 356 -14.04 22.59 -9.63
N VAL A 357 -13.89 21.42 -8.99
CA VAL A 357 -14.57 21.14 -7.71
C VAL A 357 -13.98 21.98 -6.60
N SER A 358 -12.66 22.03 -6.47
CA SER A 358 -11.97 22.77 -5.42
C SER A 358 -12.12 24.29 -5.59
N ASP A 359 -12.43 24.77 -6.78
CA ASP A 359 -12.77 26.17 -7.05
C ASP A 359 -14.10 26.58 -6.40
N GLY A 360 -15.06 25.67 -6.38
CA GLY A 360 -16.33 25.87 -5.70
C GLY A 360 -16.34 25.49 -4.21
N PHE A 361 -15.51 24.53 -3.82
CA PHE A 361 -15.48 23.97 -2.47
C PHE A 361 -14.27 24.46 -1.66
N TRP A 362 -14.53 24.89 -0.42
CA TRP A 362 -13.50 25.09 0.60
C TRP A 362 -13.18 23.77 1.29
N GLU A 363 -12.05 23.69 1.97
CA GLU A 363 -11.63 22.47 2.67
C GLU A 363 -12.73 21.93 3.62
N LYS A 364 -13.40 22.81 4.34
CA LYS A 364 -14.55 22.44 5.21
C LYS A 364 -15.70 21.75 4.46
N HIS A 365 -15.89 22.05 3.17
CA HIS A 365 -16.95 21.44 2.37
C HIS A 365 -16.59 20.03 1.96
N PHE A 366 -15.29 19.76 1.66
CA PHE A 366 -14.79 18.41 1.44
C PHE A 366 -14.93 17.55 2.70
N VAL A 367 -14.54 18.08 3.87
CA VAL A 367 -14.73 17.39 5.16
C VAL A 367 -16.22 17.07 5.37
N GLY A 368 -17.11 18.04 5.18
CA GLY A 368 -18.56 17.84 5.35
C GLY A 368 -19.14 16.83 4.36
N ALA A 369 -18.69 16.83 3.10
CA ALA A 369 -19.12 15.87 2.09
C ALA A 369 -18.67 14.45 2.43
N LEU A 370 -17.41 14.28 2.81
CA LEU A 370 -16.82 12.98 3.13
C LEU A 370 -17.40 12.37 4.41
N GLN A 371 -17.88 13.18 5.35
CA GLN A 371 -18.57 12.74 6.56
C GLN A 371 -20.09 12.55 6.37
N SER A 372 -20.62 12.87 5.18
CA SER A 372 -22.04 12.72 4.88
C SER A 372 -22.50 11.27 4.94
N LYS A 373 -23.72 11.04 5.42
CA LYS A 373 -24.39 9.73 5.39
C LYS A 373 -25.16 9.46 4.08
N ALA A 374 -25.11 10.39 3.12
CA ALA A 374 -25.75 10.23 1.83
C ALA A 374 -25.14 9.06 1.05
N LYS A 375 -25.92 8.42 0.20
CA LYS A 375 -25.45 7.38 -0.71
C LYS A 375 -24.45 7.95 -1.72
N THR A 376 -23.55 7.14 -2.21
CA THR A 376 -22.46 7.50 -3.12
C THR A 376 -22.97 8.35 -4.30
N GLN A 377 -24.01 7.89 -5.01
CA GLN A 377 -24.56 8.58 -6.18
C GLN A 377 -25.17 9.95 -5.84
N GLU A 378 -25.97 9.99 -4.77
CA GLU A 378 -26.61 11.24 -4.31
C GLU A 378 -25.56 12.26 -3.87
N LEU A 379 -24.54 11.80 -3.15
CA LEU A 379 -23.44 12.65 -2.70
C LEU A 379 -22.64 13.18 -3.88
N CYS A 380 -22.31 12.33 -4.85
CA CYS A 380 -21.58 12.71 -6.06
C CYS A 380 -22.32 13.81 -6.83
N ALA A 381 -23.61 13.63 -7.10
CA ALA A 381 -24.45 14.64 -7.72
C ALA A 381 -24.55 15.94 -6.92
N THR A 382 -24.66 15.83 -5.58
CA THR A 382 -24.75 16.99 -4.68
C THR A 382 -23.45 17.79 -4.66
N VAL A 383 -22.30 17.13 -4.62
CA VAL A 383 -20.98 17.79 -4.64
C VAL A 383 -20.79 18.50 -5.96
N LEU A 384 -21.08 17.84 -7.10
CA LEU A 384 -21.02 18.47 -8.42
C LEU A 384 -21.86 19.75 -8.47
N GLU A 385 -23.15 19.65 -8.14
CA GLU A 385 -24.08 20.77 -8.28
C GLU A 385 -23.66 21.94 -7.39
N LYS A 386 -23.32 21.69 -6.13
CA LYS A 386 -22.91 22.75 -5.19
C LYS A 386 -21.61 23.42 -5.60
N SER A 387 -20.59 22.67 -6.02
CA SER A 387 -19.31 23.24 -6.47
C SER A 387 -19.48 24.04 -7.76
N TYR A 388 -20.27 23.52 -8.71
CA TYR A 388 -20.55 24.19 -9.97
C TYR A 388 -21.37 25.49 -9.79
N GLN A 389 -22.33 25.49 -8.88
CA GLN A 389 -23.11 26.71 -8.56
C GLN A 389 -22.23 27.76 -7.88
N ALA A 390 -21.29 27.33 -7.03
CA ALA A 390 -20.43 28.26 -6.28
C ALA A 390 -19.37 28.93 -7.17
N CYS A 391 -18.84 28.24 -8.18
CA CYS A 391 -17.90 28.77 -9.16
C CYS A 391 -18.33 28.43 -10.61
N GLY A 392 -18.15 27.18 -11.03
CA GLY A 392 -18.55 26.64 -12.32
C GLY A 392 -17.90 27.32 -13.53
N LYS A 393 -16.76 27.98 -13.35
CA LYS A 393 -16.00 28.59 -14.45
C LYS A 393 -15.27 27.53 -15.22
N ASP A 394 -14.65 26.60 -14.50
CA ASP A 394 -13.86 25.51 -15.01
C ASP A 394 -14.67 24.23 -15.14
N ASP A 395 -14.15 23.26 -15.88
CA ASP A 395 -14.69 21.93 -15.98
C ASP A 395 -14.67 21.29 -14.60
N THR A 396 -15.72 20.57 -14.26
CA THR A 396 -15.93 20.08 -12.90
C THR A 396 -16.15 18.58 -12.93
N THR A 397 -15.17 17.81 -12.49
CA THR A 397 -15.18 16.34 -12.54
C THR A 397 -14.86 15.74 -11.19
N LEU A 398 -15.63 14.73 -10.77
CA LEU A 398 -15.33 13.99 -9.55
C LEU A 398 -15.78 12.54 -9.62
N ILE A 399 -15.14 11.73 -8.78
CA ILE A 399 -15.52 10.36 -8.45
C ILE A 399 -15.62 10.27 -6.92
N ILE A 400 -16.68 9.65 -6.42
CA ILE A 400 -16.78 9.25 -5.00
C ILE A 400 -16.87 7.73 -4.96
N ALA A 401 -16.14 7.10 -4.03
CA ALA A 401 -16.23 5.67 -3.79
C ALA A 401 -16.35 5.36 -2.29
N ASP A 402 -17.34 4.56 -1.95
CA ASP A 402 -17.52 3.98 -0.62
C ASP A 402 -16.95 2.55 -0.61
N ILE A 403 -16.09 2.27 0.36
CA ILE A 403 -15.40 0.98 0.52
C ILE A 403 -15.77 0.44 1.89
N ALA A 404 -16.43 -0.69 1.93
CA ALA A 404 -16.92 -1.25 3.18
C ALA A 404 -16.94 -2.79 3.14
N PRO A 405 -16.86 -3.45 4.31
CA PRO A 405 -17.11 -4.88 4.40
C PRO A 405 -18.53 -5.21 3.91
N LEU A 406 -18.66 -6.28 3.15
CA LEU A 406 -19.96 -6.82 2.79
C LEU A 406 -20.48 -7.61 4.00
N HIS A 407 -21.32 -6.98 4.84
CA HIS A 407 -22.01 -7.71 5.90
C HIS A 407 -22.99 -8.70 5.25
N THR A 408 -22.73 -9.99 5.42
CA THR A 408 -23.63 -11.09 5.01
C THR A 408 -24.76 -11.28 6.01
#